data_9c3a57ae0bcf5b0e8ebd97959137f9d3
#
_entry.id   9c3a57ae0bcf5b0e8ebd97959137f9d3
#
_cell.length_a   1.000
_cell.length_b   1.000
_cell.length_c   1.000
_cell.angle_alpha   90.00
_cell.angle_beta   90.00
_cell.angle_gamma   90.00
#
_symmetry.space_group_name_H-M   'P 1'
#
loop_
_entity.id
_entity.type
_entity.pdbx_description
1 polymer ?
#
loop_
_entity_poly.entity_id
_entity_poly.type
_entity_poly.pdbx_seq_one_letter_code
_entity_poly.pdbx_strand_id
1 'polypeptide(L)'
;FCTGESTFDFSAIDQGKIILTTMPQKFQTERRYVNTFLKLLYYNHALRRFDKTKMDRAKDNLLILWADEAQRFMTASEDGTSDYNCVDVIREAGATVVAAAQSTTSLVPPLGNDKSKVLTLNLRNRMMFRSADEADAVQAADFIGKKRVVKRSWGYSAGKRNVNYNETEEHKIKPHKLRNLRDHECVLVHCERGFRRVTLPPLESDGTVAKWFSWWRRFM
;
A
#
# COMPACT_ATOMS: atom_id res chain seq x y z
N PHE A 1 -16.76 17.60 19.55
CA PHE A 1 -16.40 16.19 19.68
C PHE A 1 -16.72 15.57 21.05
N CYS A 2 -16.95 16.36 22.06
CA CYS A 2 -17.27 15.86 23.41
C CYS A 2 -18.72 16.23 23.76
N THR A 3 -19.68 15.50 23.25
CA THR A 3 -21.13 15.72 23.45
C THR A 3 -21.67 14.78 24.50
N GLY A 4 -21.11 14.38 25.53
CA GLY A 4 -21.67 13.57 26.62
C GLY A 4 -22.36 12.24 26.25
N GLU A 5 -22.92 12.13 25.04
CA GLU A 5 -23.53 10.92 24.51
C GLU A 5 -22.74 10.43 23.30
N SER A 6 -22.32 9.14 23.33
CA SER A 6 -21.66 8.52 22.20
C SER A 6 -22.72 8.09 21.17
N THR A 7 -22.68 8.71 20.00
CA THR A 7 -23.52 8.32 18.85
C THR A 7 -22.84 7.28 17.95
N PHE A 8 -21.65 6.83 18.32
CA PHE A 8 -20.81 5.97 17.50
C PHE A 8 -20.28 4.78 18.32
N ASP A 9 -20.47 3.58 17.77
CA ASP A 9 -19.90 2.36 18.33
C ASP A 9 -19.15 1.58 17.23
N PHE A 10 -17.91 1.24 17.50
CA PHE A 10 -17.10 0.41 16.62
C PHE A 10 -17.67 -1.00 16.42
N SER A 11 -18.47 -1.54 17.33
CA SER A 11 -19.12 -2.83 17.15
C SER A 11 -19.99 -2.91 15.89
N ALA A 12 -20.39 -1.77 15.33
CA ALA A 12 -21.12 -1.71 14.08
C ALA A 12 -20.37 -2.33 12.90
N ILE A 13 -19.03 -2.29 12.90
CA ILE A 13 -18.22 -2.91 11.85
C ILE A 13 -18.26 -4.44 11.90
N ASP A 14 -18.42 -5.03 13.06
CA ASP A 14 -18.60 -6.49 13.20
C ASP A 14 -19.94 -6.96 12.60
N GLN A 15 -20.91 -6.05 12.47
CA GLN A 15 -22.19 -6.28 11.81
C GLN A 15 -22.14 -6.03 10.28
N GLY A 16 -20.93 -5.82 9.72
CA GLY A 16 -20.74 -5.53 8.30
C GLY A 16 -21.09 -4.09 7.87
N LYS A 17 -21.23 -3.16 8.81
CA LYS A 17 -21.45 -1.74 8.49
C LYS A 17 -20.16 -1.06 8.09
N ILE A 18 -20.28 -0.06 7.20
CA ILE A 18 -19.16 0.78 6.77
C ILE A 18 -19.26 2.10 7.53
N ILE A 19 -18.13 2.49 8.13
CA ILE A 19 -17.99 3.76 8.82
C ILE A 19 -17.14 4.65 7.93
N LEU A 20 -17.71 5.76 7.45
CA LEU A 20 -17.02 6.74 6.64
C LEU A 20 -16.77 8.01 7.45
N THR A 21 -15.51 8.39 7.60
CA THR A 21 -15.12 9.64 8.24
C THR A 21 -14.61 10.63 7.21
N THR A 22 -15.23 11.81 7.15
CA THR A 22 -14.79 12.89 6.28
C THR A 22 -14.64 14.16 7.08
N MET A 23 -13.57 14.91 6.84
CA MET A 23 -13.35 16.22 7.43
C MET A 23 -12.86 17.22 6.40
N PRO A 24 -13.38 18.46 6.40
CA PRO A 24 -12.93 19.50 5.47
C PRO A 24 -11.44 19.78 5.60
N GLN A 25 -10.77 20.07 4.47
CA GLN A 25 -9.32 20.29 4.44
C GLN A 25 -8.84 21.48 5.28
N LYS A 26 -9.70 22.47 5.54
CA LYS A 26 -9.39 23.63 6.37
C LYS A 26 -9.04 23.26 7.82
N PHE A 27 -9.47 22.11 8.31
CA PHE A 27 -9.20 21.61 9.66
C PHE A 27 -8.09 20.54 9.65
N GLN A 28 -6.91 20.88 9.18
CA GLN A 28 -5.82 19.91 9.00
C GLN A 28 -5.33 19.29 10.31
N THR A 29 -5.19 20.09 11.35
CA THR A 29 -4.74 19.65 12.68
C THR A 29 -5.78 18.73 13.32
N GLU A 30 -7.03 19.20 13.38
CA GLU A 30 -8.13 18.43 13.96
C GLU A 30 -8.34 17.11 13.22
N ARG A 31 -8.26 17.14 11.88
CA ARG A 31 -8.35 15.93 11.05
C ARG A 31 -7.27 14.92 11.40
N ARG A 32 -6.03 15.38 11.61
CA ARG A 32 -4.94 14.49 12.03
C ARG A 32 -5.24 13.84 13.38
N TYR A 33 -5.67 14.61 14.37
CA TYR A 33 -6.01 14.08 15.70
C TYR A 33 -7.17 13.08 15.63
N VAL A 34 -8.26 13.46 14.98
CA VAL A 34 -9.47 12.61 14.87
C VAL A 34 -9.16 11.32 14.15
N ASN A 35 -8.51 11.39 12.98
CA ASN A 35 -8.17 10.19 12.20
C ASN A 35 -7.18 9.29 12.95
N THR A 36 -6.19 9.87 13.65
CA THR A 36 -5.28 9.09 14.49
C THR A 36 -6.04 8.41 15.62
N PHE A 37 -6.90 9.12 16.32
CA PHE A 37 -7.69 8.58 17.42
C PHE A 37 -8.62 7.45 16.96
N LEU A 38 -9.39 7.65 15.89
CA LEU A 38 -10.28 6.62 15.34
C LEU A 38 -9.49 5.39 14.86
N LYS A 39 -8.33 5.59 14.26
CA LYS A 39 -7.45 4.50 13.88
C LYS A 39 -6.96 3.70 15.10
N LEU A 40 -6.56 4.36 16.16
CA LEU A 40 -6.13 3.70 17.40
C LEU A 40 -7.29 2.92 18.05
N LEU A 41 -8.50 3.46 18.00
CA LEU A 41 -9.70 2.73 18.44
C LEU A 41 -9.97 1.51 17.56
N TYR A 42 -9.75 1.60 16.24
CA TYR A 42 -9.83 0.44 15.35
C TYR A 42 -8.83 -0.65 15.74
N TYR A 43 -7.56 -0.30 16.00
CA TYR A 43 -6.58 -1.27 16.45
C TYR A 43 -6.98 -1.92 17.78
N ASN A 44 -7.41 -1.13 18.75
CA ASN A 44 -7.88 -1.66 20.02
C ASN A 44 -9.09 -2.60 19.85
N HIS A 45 -10.02 -2.25 18.96
CA HIS A 45 -11.17 -3.11 18.65
C HIS A 45 -10.71 -4.42 17.98
N ALA A 46 -9.78 -4.37 17.03
CA ALA A 46 -9.22 -5.55 16.39
C ALA A 46 -8.47 -6.43 17.40
N LEU A 47 -7.66 -5.84 18.28
CA LEU A 47 -6.89 -6.59 19.29
C LEU A 47 -7.78 -7.28 20.33
N ARG A 48 -8.93 -6.71 20.69
CA ARG A 48 -9.90 -7.39 21.58
C ARG A 48 -10.41 -8.71 21.03
N ARG A 49 -10.30 -8.96 19.73
CA ARG A 49 -10.63 -10.26 19.16
C ARG A 49 -9.72 -11.40 19.64
N PHE A 50 -8.54 -11.09 20.19
CA PHE A 50 -7.66 -12.09 20.80
C PHE A 50 -8.26 -12.68 22.08
N ASP A 51 -9.22 -12.01 22.72
CA ASP A 51 -9.95 -12.56 23.87
C ASP A 51 -10.88 -13.73 23.47
N LYS A 52 -11.19 -13.86 22.17
CA LYS A 52 -11.97 -14.96 21.61
C LYS A 52 -11.09 -16.16 21.28
N THR A 53 -11.69 -17.36 21.25
CA THR A 53 -10.99 -18.54 20.74
C THR A 53 -10.66 -18.41 19.26
N LYS A 54 -9.64 -19.15 18.77
CA LYS A 54 -9.27 -19.13 17.35
C LYS A 54 -10.44 -19.56 16.44
N MET A 55 -11.27 -20.51 16.89
CA MET A 55 -12.44 -20.99 16.15
C MET A 55 -13.54 -19.92 16.04
N ASP A 56 -13.74 -19.14 17.08
CA ASP A 56 -14.75 -18.08 17.07
C ASP A 56 -14.27 -16.90 16.23
N ARG A 57 -12.99 -16.52 16.32
CA ARG A 57 -12.39 -15.50 15.43
C ARG A 57 -12.51 -15.84 13.95
N ALA A 58 -12.40 -17.12 13.60
CA ALA A 58 -12.53 -17.56 12.19
C ALA A 58 -13.94 -17.34 11.61
N LYS A 59 -14.94 -17.10 12.45
CA LYS A 59 -16.33 -16.80 12.05
C LYS A 59 -16.58 -15.30 11.94
N ASP A 60 -15.69 -14.47 12.50
CA ASP A 60 -15.82 -13.02 12.47
C ASP A 60 -15.57 -12.47 11.05
N ASN A 61 -16.22 -11.37 10.72
CA ASN A 61 -15.97 -10.65 9.48
C ASN A 61 -14.54 -10.09 9.44
N LEU A 62 -13.95 -10.02 8.24
CA LEU A 62 -12.70 -9.31 8.03
C LEU A 62 -12.89 -7.82 8.31
N LEU A 63 -12.12 -7.28 9.24
CA LEU A 63 -12.08 -5.84 9.49
C LEU A 63 -11.09 -5.18 8.54
N ILE A 64 -11.50 -4.11 7.88
CA ILE A 64 -10.65 -3.36 6.95
C ILE A 64 -10.61 -1.89 7.37
N LEU A 65 -9.43 -1.38 7.69
CA LEU A 65 -9.17 0.04 7.78
C LEU A 65 -8.67 0.55 6.43
N TRP A 66 -9.46 1.40 5.79
CA TRP A 66 -9.04 2.08 4.56
C TRP A 66 -8.53 3.48 4.91
N ALA A 67 -7.23 3.67 4.80
CA ALA A 67 -6.53 4.89 5.14
C ALA A 67 -6.09 5.64 3.88
N ASP A 68 -6.90 6.62 3.46
CA ASP A 68 -6.52 7.53 2.37
C ASP A 68 -5.61 8.64 2.92
N GLU A 69 -4.60 9.06 2.13
CA GLU A 69 -3.57 10.01 2.58
C GLU A 69 -2.89 9.54 3.90
N ALA A 70 -2.60 8.26 4.00
CA ALA A 70 -2.11 7.58 5.20
C ALA A 70 -0.91 8.30 5.86
N GLN A 71 0.00 8.90 5.06
CA GLN A 71 1.15 9.65 5.56
C GLN A 71 0.78 10.81 6.51
N ARG A 72 -0.48 11.27 6.49
CA ARG A 72 -0.91 12.39 7.34
C ARG A 72 -1.22 12.00 8.77
N PHE A 73 -1.49 10.72 9.05
CA PHE A 73 -1.89 10.26 10.39
C PHE A 73 -1.32 8.89 10.79
N MET A 74 -0.37 8.34 10.02
CA MET A 74 0.41 7.18 10.44
C MET A 74 1.28 7.53 11.65
N THR A 75 1.42 6.55 12.55
CA THR A 75 2.14 6.69 13.82
C THR A 75 3.14 5.56 14.02
N ALA A 76 4.24 5.86 14.72
CA ALA A 76 5.31 4.90 15.00
C ALA A 76 5.83 5.07 16.42
N SER A 77 4.94 4.96 17.41
CA SER A 77 5.35 4.89 18.82
C SER A 77 5.97 3.52 19.11
N GLU A 78 7.00 3.49 19.93
CA GLU A 78 7.57 2.23 20.44
C GLU A 78 6.74 1.71 21.62
N ASP A 79 6.21 2.65 22.41
CA ASP A 79 5.37 2.37 23.54
C ASP A 79 3.90 2.58 23.18
N GLY A 80 3.12 1.50 23.22
CA GLY A 80 1.68 1.56 23.02
C GLY A 80 1.21 1.26 21.59
N THR A 81 -0.05 1.60 21.35
CA THR A 81 -0.74 1.29 20.08
C THR A 81 -0.30 2.24 18.97
N SER A 82 0.25 1.71 17.91
CA SER A 82 0.66 2.49 16.72
C SER A 82 0.59 1.61 15.46
N ASP A 83 0.67 2.20 14.27
CA ASP A 83 0.75 1.42 13.03
C ASP A 83 1.96 0.50 13.02
N TYR A 84 3.08 0.98 13.54
CA TYR A 84 4.32 0.22 13.64
C TYR A 84 4.16 -1.08 14.45
N ASN A 85 3.42 -1.04 15.57
CA ASN A 85 3.25 -2.17 16.49
C ASN A 85 2.02 -3.04 16.19
N CYS A 86 1.08 -2.56 15.37
CA CYS A 86 -0.20 -3.23 15.21
C CYS A 86 -0.39 -3.91 13.86
N VAL A 87 0.16 -3.35 12.77
CA VAL A 87 -0.14 -3.82 11.40
C VAL A 87 0.22 -5.29 11.17
N ASP A 88 1.27 -5.78 11.78
CA ASP A 88 1.67 -7.20 11.70
C ASP A 88 0.83 -8.10 12.59
N VAL A 89 0.42 -7.62 13.77
CA VAL A 89 -0.30 -8.40 14.79
C VAL A 89 -1.77 -8.57 14.43
N ILE A 90 -2.45 -7.51 13.96
CA ILE A 90 -3.91 -7.52 13.72
C ILE A 90 -4.34 -8.51 12.64
N ARG A 91 -3.43 -8.97 11.78
CA ARG A 91 -3.71 -10.00 10.78
C ARG A 91 -4.27 -11.27 11.40
N GLU A 92 -3.73 -11.70 12.54
CA GLU A 92 -4.23 -12.89 13.27
C GLU A 92 -5.57 -12.65 13.93
N ALA A 93 -5.94 -11.41 14.17
CA ALA A 93 -7.26 -11.01 14.64
C ALA A 93 -8.30 -10.89 13.51
N GLY A 94 -7.93 -11.24 12.27
CA GLY A 94 -8.81 -11.06 11.11
C GLY A 94 -9.02 -9.59 10.72
N ALA A 95 -8.00 -8.76 10.91
CA ALA A 95 -8.04 -7.36 10.57
C ALA A 95 -6.89 -6.97 9.62
N THR A 96 -7.09 -5.97 8.80
CA THR A 96 -6.09 -5.50 7.82
C THR A 96 -6.18 -3.99 7.61
N VAL A 97 -5.09 -3.44 7.08
CA VAL A 97 -5.00 -2.02 6.69
C VAL A 97 -4.75 -1.92 5.19
N VAL A 98 -5.51 -1.08 4.53
CA VAL A 98 -5.28 -0.62 3.17
C VAL A 98 -4.85 0.84 3.25
N ALA A 99 -3.58 1.12 2.99
CA ALA A 99 -3.02 2.44 3.08
C ALA A 99 -2.74 3.00 1.68
N ALA A 100 -3.33 4.15 1.36
CA ALA A 100 -2.99 4.92 0.18
C ALA A 100 -2.08 6.09 0.58
N ALA A 101 -0.97 6.25 -0.11
CA ALA A 101 0.01 7.31 0.11
C ALA A 101 0.53 7.82 -1.23
N GLN A 102 0.99 9.05 -1.30
CA GLN A 102 1.51 9.64 -2.53
C GLN A 102 2.81 8.97 -2.99
N SER A 103 3.65 8.56 -2.03
CA SER A 103 4.88 7.80 -2.27
C SER A 103 5.28 7.06 -1.00
N THR A 104 6.17 6.09 -1.11
CA THR A 104 6.75 5.44 0.07
C THR A 104 7.63 6.39 0.87
N THR A 105 8.28 7.35 0.20
CA THR A 105 9.10 8.39 0.84
C THR A 105 8.27 9.36 1.67
N SER A 106 6.99 9.55 1.35
CA SER A 106 6.09 10.42 2.14
C SER A 106 5.78 9.89 3.53
N LEU A 107 6.07 8.63 3.80
CA LEU A 107 5.94 8.01 5.13
C LEU A 107 7.15 8.29 6.04
N VAL A 108 8.27 8.73 5.48
CA VAL A 108 9.50 8.97 6.26
C VAL A 108 9.38 10.14 7.25
N PRO A 109 8.83 11.31 6.88
CA PRO A 109 8.71 12.42 7.82
C PRO A 109 7.92 12.09 9.10
N PRO A 110 6.76 11.41 9.06
CA PRO A 110 6.01 11.10 10.27
C PRO A 110 6.55 9.90 11.06
N LEU A 111 7.27 8.95 10.43
CA LEU A 111 7.66 7.68 11.04
C LEU A 111 9.16 7.55 11.31
N GLY A 112 9.99 8.31 10.59
CA GLY A 112 11.42 8.07 10.52
C GLY A 112 11.80 6.96 9.51
N ASN A 113 13.08 6.92 9.10
CA ASN A 113 13.55 6.00 8.06
C ASN A 113 13.34 4.53 8.40
N ASP A 114 13.73 4.11 9.59
CA ASP A 114 13.74 2.69 9.94
C ASP A 114 12.32 2.15 10.15
N LYS A 115 11.50 2.90 10.90
CA LYS A 115 10.12 2.49 11.17
C LYS A 115 9.25 2.52 9.90
N SER A 116 9.48 3.46 9.00
CA SER A 116 8.79 3.49 7.70
C SER A 116 9.15 2.27 6.84
N LYS A 117 10.41 1.82 6.85
CA LYS A 117 10.83 0.59 6.17
C LYS A 117 10.13 -0.64 6.76
N VAL A 118 10.12 -0.79 8.09
CA VAL A 118 9.46 -1.93 8.75
C VAL A 118 7.97 -1.95 8.42
N LEU A 119 7.28 -0.80 8.54
CA LEU A 119 5.86 -0.70 8.19
C LEU A 119 5.61 -1.09 6.73
N THR A 120 6.42 -0.57 5.82
CA THR A 120 6.27 -0.88 4.39
C THR A 120 6.60 -2.34 4.06
N LEU A 121 7.45 -3.03 4.82
CA LEU A 121 7.69 -4.46 4.68
C LEU A 121 6.48 -5.30 5.12
N ASN A 122 5.72 -4.84 6.11
CA ASN A 122 4.49 -5.49 6.54
C ASN A 122 3.35 -5.32 5.52
N LEU A 123 3.34 -4.22 4.76
CA LEU A 123 2.42 -3.98 3.64
C LEU A 123 2.90 -4.70 2.37
N ARG A 124 2.77 -6.02 2.35
CA ARG A 124 3.39 -6.90 1.34
C ARG A 124 2.69 -6.91 -0.01
N ASN A 125 1.40 -6.60 -0.06
CA ASN A 125 0.66 -6.43 -1.30
C ASN A 125 0.64 -4.95 -1.66
N ARG A 126 1.04 -4.60 -2.89
CA ARG A 126 1.15 -3.18 -3.29
C ARG A 126 0.55 -2.95 -4.67
N MET A 127 -0.11 -1.82 -4.79
CA MET A 127 -0.52 -1.25 -6.07
C MET A 127 0.35 -0.01 -6.30
N MET A 128 1.25 -0.10 -7.27
CA MET A 128 2.20 0.97 -7.57
C MET A 128 1.76 1.67 -8.85
N PHE A 129 1.32 2.91 -8.71
CA PHE A 129 1.00 3.78 -9.83
C PHE A 129 2.26 4.48 -10.36
N ARG A 130 2.10 5.43 -11.27
CA ARG A 130 3.22 6.19 -11.82
C ARG A 130 4.01 6.89 -10.71
N SER A 131 5.29 6.55 -10.59
CA SER A 131 6.19 7.19 -9.60
C SER A 131 6.47 8.63 -9.98
N ALA A 132 6.43 9.52 -8.97
CA ALA A 132 6.64 10.95 -9.18
C ALA A 132 8.11 11.29 -9.43
N ASP A 133 9.03 10.61 -8.74
CA ASP A 133 10.48 10.85 -8.82
C ASP A 133 11.29 9.56 -9.05
N GLU A 134 12.61 9.74 -9.24
CA GLU A 134 13.53 8.62 -9.48
C GLU A 134 13.73 7.75 -8.23
N ALA A 135 13.81 8.36 -7.05
CA ALA A 135 14.06 7.62 -5.81
C ALA A 135 12.91 6.67 -5.50
N ASP A 136 11.65 7.13 -5.64
CA ASP A 136 10.47 6.30 -5.49
C ASP A 136 10.42 5.19 -6.55
N ALA A 137 10.77 5.49 -7.81
CA ALA A 137 10.81 4.51 -8.88
C ALA A 137 11.86 3.41 -8.65
N VAL A 138 13.03 3.76 -8.12
CA VAL A 138 14.09 2.80 -7.76
C VAL A 138 13.63 1.93 -6.59
N GLN A 139 13.05 2.51 -5.55
CA GLN A 139 12.51 1.78 -4.41
C GLN A 139 11.41 0.79 -4.82
N ALA A 140 10.50 1.22 -5.70
CA ALA A 140 9.46 0.36 -6.26
C ALA A 140 10.04 -0.78 -7.11
N ALA A 141 11.06 -0.50 -7.94
CA ALA A 141 11.73 -1.51 -8.74
C ALA A 141 12.50 -2.53 -7.88
N ASP A 142 13.16 -2.09 -6.80
CA ASP A 142 13.83 -2.96 -5.84
C ASP A 142 12.83 -3.86 -5.10
N PHE A 143 11.67 -3.34 -4.73
CA PHE A 143 10.60 -4.13 -4.10
C PHE A 143 10.05 -5.22 -5.03
N ILE A 144 9.88 -4.94 -6.33
CA ILE A 144 9.46 -5.92 -7.34
C ILE A 144 10.55 -7.00 -7.51
N GLY A 145 11.82 -6.62 -7.31
CA GLY A 145 12.97 -7.49 -7.31
C GLY A 145 13.74 -7.51 -8.63
N LYS A 146 14.86 -8.22 -8.59
CA LYS A 146 15.81 -8.35 -9.68
C LYS A 146 15.73 -9.73 -10.33
N LYS A 147 16.26 -9.83 -11.54
CA LYS A 147 16.46 -11.09 -12.28
C LYS A 147 17.89 -11.14 -12.82
N ARG A 148 18.44 -12.33 -12.91
CA ARG A 148 19.72 -12.55 -13.59
C ARG A 148 19.53 -12.50 -15.10
N VAL A 149 20.41 -11.77 -15.77
CA VAL A 149 20.42 -11.63 -17.24
C VAL A 149 21.84 -11.87 -17.71
N VAL A 150 21.98 -12.78 -18.67
CA VAL A 150 23.27 -13.01 -19.33
C VAL A 150 23.39 -12.03 -20.49
N LYS A 151 24.33 -11.10 -20.37
CA LYS A 151 24.69 -10.16 -21.44
C LYS A 151 25.80 -10.73 -22.29
N ARG A 152 25.56 -10.78 -23.58
CA ARG A 152 26.55 -11.18 -24.58
C ARG A 152 27.23 -9.94 -25.13
N SER A 153 28.54 -9.82 -24.93
CA SER A 153 29.37 -8.77 -25.54
C SER A 153 30.30 -9.37 -26.57
N TRP A 154 30.57 -8.59 -27.63
CA TRP A 154 31.43 -8.98 -28.70
C TRP A 154 32.69 -8.11 -28.64
N GLY A 155 33.86 -8.75 -28.74
CA GLY A 155 35.13 -8.06 -28.86
C GLY A 155 35.94 -8.68 -30.02
N TYR A 156 36.86 -7.89 -30.59
CA TYR A 156 37.86 -8.37 -31.50
C TYR A 156 39.24 -8.26 -30.84
N SER A 157 39.97 -9.36 -30.75
CA SER A 157 41.36 -9.36 -30.28
C SER A 157 42.19 -10.17 -31.26
N ALA A 158 43.29 -9.57 -31.76
CA ALA A 158 44.19 -10.22 -32.73
C ALA A 158 43.51 -10.80 -33.97
N GLY A 159 42.50 -10.10 -34.52
CA GLY A 159 41.75 -10.54 -35.72
C GLY A 159 40.74 -11.66 -35.43
N LYS A 160 40.59 -12.16 -34.23
CA LYS A 160 39.62 -13.16 -33.81
C LYS A 160 38.46 -12.57 -33.06
N ARG A 161 37.26 -13.02 -33.38
CA ARG A 161 36.03 -12.63 -32.69
C ARG A 161 35.94 -13.34 -31.33
N ASN A 162 35.95 -12.56 -30.25
CA ASN A 162 35.71 -13.07 -28.89
C ASN A 162 34.29 -12.77 -28.47
N VAL A 163 33.67 -13.73 -27.80
CA VAL A 163 32.32 -13.61 -27.23
C VAL A 163 32.44 -13.74 -25.72
N ASN A 164 32.10 -12.71 -25.00
CA ASN A 164 32.03 -12.72 -23.55
C ASN A 164 30.57 -12.78 -23.07
N TYR A 165 30.32 -13.65 -22.10
CA TYR A 165 29.04 -13.79 -21.43
C TYR A 165 29.21 -13.27 -20.00
N ASN A 166 28.56 -12.16 -19.69
CA ASN A 166 28.56 -11.60 -18.34
C ASN A 166 27.17 -11.73 -17.71
N GLU A 167 27.11 -12.39 -16.56
CA GLU A 167 25.90 -12.38 -15.74
C GLU A 167 25.78 -11.05 -15.01
N THR A 168 24.63 -10.39 -15.15
CA THR A 168 24.30 -9.14 -14.45
C THR A 168 22.91 -9.26 -13.84
N GLU A 169 22.71 -8.63 -12.69
CA GLU A 169 21.37 -8.49 -12.11
C GLU A 169 20.71 -7.24 -12.64
N GLU A 170 19.51 -7.38 -13.18
CA GLU A 170 18.67 -6.27 -13.62
C GLU A 170 17.32 -6.30 -12.92
N HIS A 171 16.74 -5.13 -12.65
CA HIS A 171 15.37 -5.05 -12.14
C HIS A 171 14.41 -5.75 -13.08
N LYS A 172 13.46 -6.52 -12.53
CA LYS A 172 12.37 -7.16 -13.30
C LYS A 172 11.55 -6.11 -14.07
N ILE A 173 11.31 -4.94 -13.43
CA ILE A 173 10.79 -3.73 -14.09
C ILE A 173 11.80 -2.62 -13.85
N LYS A 174 12.30 -2.00 -14.92
CA LYS A 174 13.26 -0.91 -14.81
C LYS A 174 12.60 0.36 -14.24
N PRO A 175 13.28 1.16 -13.39
CA PRO A 175 12.69 2.36 -12.76
C PRO A 175 12.02 3.31 -13.76
N HIS A 176 12.65 3.59 -14.91
CA HIS A 176 12.06 4.46 -15.92
C HIS A 176 10.70 3.98 -16.45
N LYS A 177 10.43 2.65 -16.44
CA LYS A 177 9.12 2.10 -16.85
C LYS A 177 8.04 2.40 -15.81
N LEU A 178 8.39 2.46 -14.51
CA LEU A 178 7.46 2.84 -13.44
C LEU A 178 7.14 4.34 -13.48
N ARG A 179 8.09 5.18 -13.89
CA ARG A 179 7.86 6.61 -14.13
C ARG A 179 7.00 6.89 -15.37
N ASN A 180 7.02 5.99 -16.34
CA ASN A 180 6.32 6.13 -17.62
C ASN A 180 5.05 5.26 -17.68
N LEU A 181 4.48 4.85 -16.54
CA LEU A 181 3.16 4.24 -16.50
C LEU A 181 2.12 5.23 -17.03
N ARG A 182 1.19 4.75 -17.82
CA ARG A 182 0.08 5.56 -18.34
C ARG A 182 -0.92 5.85 -17.23
N ASP A 183 -1.79 6.80 -17.46
CA ASP A 183 -2.91 7.05 -16.56
C ASP A 183 -3.76 5.76 -16.45
N HIS A 184 -4.25 5.49 -15.25
CA HIS A 184 -4.97 4.26 -14.89
C HIS A 184 -4.17 2.95 -14.97
N GLU A 185 -2.87 2.99 -15.27
CA GLU A 185 -2.00 1.83 -15.18
C GLU A 185 -1.33 1.76 -13.80
N CYS A 186 -1.22 0.54 -13.30
CA CYS A 186 -0.41 0.26 -12.12
C CYS A 186 0.29 -1.10 -12.22
N VAL A 187 1.29 -1.29 -11.38
CA VAL A 187 1.90 -2.60 -11.12
C VAL A 187 1.32 -3.13 -9.82
N LEU A 188 0.54 -4.19 -9.92
CA LEU A 188 0.04 -4.94 -8.78
C LEU A 188 1.10 -5.97 -8.37
N VAL A 189 1.59 -5.87 -7.14
CA VAL A 189 2.53 -6.84 -6.54
C VAL A 189 1.78 -7.61 -5.46
N HIS A 190 1.75 -8.93 -5.61
CA HIS A 190 1.17 -9.84 -4.64
C HIS A 190 2.28 -10.68 -4.00
N CYS A 191 2.27 -10.79 -2.67
CA CYS A 191 3.35 -11.42 -1.91
C CYS A 191 3.65 -12.87 -2.30
N GLU A 192 2.66 -13.61 -2.83
CA GLU A 192 2.81 -15.03 -3.23
C GLU A 192 2.77 -15.23 -4.74
N ARG A 193 2.05 -14.37 -5.47
CA ARG A 193 1.79 -14.56 -6.92
C ARG A 193 2.72 -13.73 -7.82
N GLY A 194 3.64 -12.97 -7.22
CA GLY A 194 4.55 -12.09 -7.95
C GLY A 194 3.89 -10.78 -8.37
N PHE A 195 4.19 -10.29 -9.56
CA PHE A 195 3.69 -8.98 -10.00
C PHE A 195 3.02 -9.05 -11.37
N ARG A 196 2.09 -8.14 -11.61
CA ARG A 196 1.41 -7.97 -12.90
C ARG A 196 1.15 -6.48 -13.16
N ARG A 197 1.38 -6.05 -14.39
CA ARG A 197 0.93 -4.73 -14.86
C ARG A 197 -0.55 -4.82 -15.22
N VAL A 198 -1.36 -3.94 -14.69
CA VAL A 198 -2.81 -3.91 -14.86
C VAL A 198 -3.27 -2.50 -15.16
N THR A 199 -4.39 -2.39 -15.86
CA THR A 199 -5.08 -1.13 -16.09
C THR A 199 -6.36 -1.14 -15.26
N LEU A 200 -6.53 -0.13 -14.43
CA LEU A 200 -7.71 0.03 -13.55
C LEU A 200 -8.66 1.01 -14.22
N PRO A 201 -9.85 0.58 -14.62
CA PRO A 201 -10.81 1.49 -15.20
C PRO A 201 -11.35 2.45 -14.12
N PRO A 202 -11.51 3.75 -14.43
CA PRO A 202 -12.25 4.65 -13.56
C PRO A 202 -13.71 4.24 -13.50
N LEU A 203 -14.33 4.42 -12.32
CA LEU A 203 -15.72 4.13 -12.11
C LEU A 203 -16.54 5.43 -12.07
N GLU A 204 -17.75 5.37 -12.61
CA GLU A 204 -18.77 6.40 -12.42
C GLU A 204 -19.38 6.29 -11.00
N SER A 205 -20.16 7.26 -10.61
CA SER A 205 -20.79 7.31 -9.27
C SER A 205 -21.73 6.12 -8.98
N ASP A 206 -22.23 5.47 -10.02
CA ASP A 206 -23.08 4.27 -9.94
C ASP A 206 -22.27 2.96 -9.89
N GLY A 207 -20.94 3.05 -9.86
CA GLY A 207 -20.02 1.90 -9.85
C GLY A 207 -19.81 1.26 -11.22
N THR A 208 -20.37 1.79 -12.29
CA THR A 208 -20.09 1.30 -13.65
C THR A 208 -18.76 1.84 -14.17
N VAL A 209 -18.16 1.12 -15.11
CA VAL A 209 -16.93 1.59 -15.78
C VAL A 209 -17.27 2.80 -16.64
N ALA A 210 -16.49 3.88 -16.48
CA ALA A 210 -16.69 5.10 -17.26
C ALA A 210 -16.69 4.83 -18.77
N LYS A 211 -17.73 5.27 -19.46
CA LYS A 211 -17.96 4.97 -20.89
C LYS A 211 -16.80 5.42 -21.77
N TRP A 212 -16.19 6.57 -21.47
CA TRP A 212 -15.04 7.10 -22.20
C TRP A 212 -13.81 6.19 -22.10
N PHE A 213 -13.64 5.47 -21.00
CA PHE A 213 -12.51 4.57 -20.77
C PHE A 213 -12.59 3.33 -21.67
N SER A 214 -13.77 2.77 -21.90
CA SER A 214 -13.96 1.63 -22.79
C SER A 214 -13.65 1.98 -24.25
N TRP A 215 -13.90 3.21 -24.66
CA TRP A 215 -13.54 3.73 -25.99
C TRP A 215 -12.03 3.96 -26.10
N TRP A 216 -11.41 4.59 -25.10
CA TRP A 216 -9.97 4.87 -25.07
C TRP A 216 -9.09 3.60 -25.10
N ARG A 217 -9.55 2.52 -24.45
CA ARG A 217 -8.88 1.22 -24.43
C ARG A 217 -8.74 0.58 -25.82
N ARG A 218 -9.54 0.97 -26.79
CA ARG A 218 -9.43 0.46 -28.18
C ARG A 218 -8.23 1.03 -28.93
N PHE A 219 -7.63 2.12 -28.44
CA PHE A 219 -6.48 2.80 -29.06
C PHE A 219 -5.16 2.57 -28.30
N MET A 220 -5.11 1.70 -27.30
CA MET A 220 -3.93 1.24 -26.61
C MET A 220 -3.47 -0.14 -27.12
#